data_4abf6cd4710df4a75a195f0a1be3f695
#
_entry.id   4abf6cd4710df4a75a195f0a1be3f695
#
_cell.length_a   1.000
_cell.length_b   1.000
_cell.length_c   1.000
_cell.angle_alpha   90.00
_cell.angle_beta   90.00
_cell.angle_gamma   90.00
#
_symmetry.space_group_name_H-M   'P 1'
#
loop_
_entity.id
_entity.type
_entity.pdbx_description
1 polymer ?
#
loop_
_entity_poly.entity_id
_entity_poly.type
_entity_poly.pdbx_seq_one_letter_code
_entity_poly.pdbx_strand_id
1 'polypeptide(L)'
;MTDSMSFKSFMNLEPWFDGGFKIDWVRDSQNKDMNYTINKTMMRVDMDQPLLPGKSYTFKIKWNYNINDRMKIGGRSGYEFFKEENNAIYTIAQFFPRMAVYSELEGWQNHQFTGRSEFALPFGDYDVEITVPSDHVVGATGVLVNAEEVLSESRLERLEKAKNSLDEPVFIVNEDEARSAEKRKVSSKLTWKFRADNVRDFAFASSRKFIWDAMAVQFGERKVLATSLYPKEGNPLWEKYSTRVVAHTLEVYSRHTFDYPYPVAYSVHTAQIGMEYPMICFNGGRPLPDGTYSERTKWGMIGVIIHE
;
A
#
# COMPACT_ATOMS: atom_id res chain seq x y z
N MET A 1 -3.67 -22.37 -17.18
CA MET A 1 -2.66 -22.21 -16.09
C MET A 1 -2.05 -23.56 -15.80
N THR A 2 -0.74 -23.64 -15.74
CA THR A 2 -0.08 -24.88 -15.35
C THR A 2 -0.01 -24.95 -13.83
N ASP A 3 -0.59 -25.96 -13.23
CA ASP A 3 -0.50 -26.22 -11.78
C ASP A 3 0.90 -26.73 -11.37
N SER A 4 1.94 -26.36 -12.12
CA SER A 4 3.31 -26.81 -11.87
C SER A 4 4.13 -25.71 -11.22
N MET A 5 4.86 -26.09 -10.20
CA MET A 5 5.81 -25.27 -9.49
C MET A 5 7.22 -25.85 -9.72
N SER A 6 8.24 -24.98 -9.87
CA SER A 6 9.61 -25.47 -9.94
C SER A 6 10.03 -26.07 -8.60
N PHE A 7 10.92 -27.08 -8.63
CA PHE A 7 11.46 -27.69 -7.41
C PHE A 7 12.12 -26.64 -6.49
N LYS A 8 12.82 -25.67 -7.07
CA LYS A 8 13.42 -24.56 -6.32
C LYS A 8 12.36 -23.70 -5.60
N SER A 9 11.24 -23.39 -6.30
CA SER A 9 10.13 -22.65 -5.67
C SER A 9 9.46 -23.47 -4.58
N PHE A 10 9.30 -24.78 -4.79
CA PHE A 10 8.77 -25.69 -3.77
C PHE A 10 9.66 -25.75 -2.52
N MET A 11 10.97 -25.85 -2.69
CA MET A 11 11.92 -25.87 -1.57
C MET A 11 12.01 -24.55 -0.80
N ASN A 12 11.58 -23.44 -1.41
CA ASN A 12 11.52 -22.13 -0.78
C ASN A 12 10.19 -21.86 -0.04
N LEU A 13 9.23 -22.77 -0.11
CA LEU A 13 8.02 -22.65 0.70
C LEU A 13 8.36 -22.90 2.18
N GLU A 14 7.82 -22.05 3.03
CA GLU A 14 7.92 -22.23 4.48
C GLU A 14 6.68 -23.04 4.95
N PRO A 15 6.81 -24.37 5.10
CA PRO A 15 5.65 -25.25 5.30
C PRO A 15 4.91 -25.03 6.62
N TRP A 16 5.57 -24.36 7.60
CA TRP A 16 4.97 -24.00 8.89
C TRP A 16 4.44 -22.57 8.96
N PHE A 17 4.54 -21.79 7.86
CA PHE A 17 3.94 -20.47 7.85
C PHE A 17 2.41 -20.58 7.77
N ASP A 18 1.77 -20.19 8.86
CA ASP A 18 0.32 -20.17 8.99
C ASP A 18 -0.25 -18.89 8.35
N GLY A 19 -0.36 -18.90 7.03
CA GLY A 19 -0.90 -17.82 6.21
C GLY A 19 -2.40 -17.91 5.98
N GLY A 20 -2.90 -17.01 5.12
CA GLY A 20 -4.32 -16.94 4.76
C GLY A 20 -5.19 -16.24 5.81
N PHE A 21 -6.40 -15.89 5.38
CA PHE A 21 -7.37 -15.23 6.26
C PHE A 21 -8.06 -16.23 7.17
N LYS A 22 -8.10 -15.90 8.45
CA LYS A 22 -8.87 -16.60 9.47
C LYS A 22 -10.10 -15.78 9.76
N ILE A 23 -11.26 -16.27 9.32
CA ILE A 23 -12.53 -15.56 9.46
C ILE A 23 -13.08 -15.84 10.87
N ASP A 24 -13.20 -14.79 11.67
CA ASP A 24 -13.80 -14.89 13.01
C ASP A 24 -15.31 -14.98 12.89
N TRP A 25 -15.93 -14.13 12.07
CA TRP A 25 -17.37 -14.13 11.80
C TRP A 25 -17.71 -13.29 10.56
N VAL A 26 -18.89 -13.60 9.99
CA VAL A 26 -19.58 -12.81 8.97
C VAL A 26 -20.97 -12.48 9.47
N ARG A 27 -21.37 -11.20 9.47
CA ARG A 27 -22.64 -10.72 10.01
C ARG A 27 -23.34 -9.74 9.11
N ASP A 28 -24.67 -9.75 9.15
CA ASP A 28 -25.50 -8.76 8.48
C ASP A 28 -25.49 -7.38 9.20
N SER A 29 -26.27 -6.44 8.68
CA SER A 29 -26.40 -5.09 9.26
C SER A 29 -26.98 -5.09 10.68
N GLN A 30 -27.74 -6.13 11.06
CA GLN A 30 -28.35 -6.30 12.38
C GLN A 30 -27.48 -7.11 13.36
N ASN A 31 -26.22 -7.42 12.96
CA ASN A 31 -25.27 -8.27 13.70
C ASN A 31 -25.69 -9.75 13.86
N LYS A 32 -26.60 -10.23 13.03
CA LYS A 32 -26.95 -11.66 12.96
C LYS A 32 -25.87 -12.39 12.14
N ASP A 33 -25.43 -13.56 12.62
CA ASP A 33 -24.43 -14.37 11.93
C ASP A 33 -25.00 -14.88 10.58
N MET A 34 -24.17 -14.78 9.54
CA MET A 34 -24.48 -15.25 8.18
C MET A 34 -23.75 -16.55 7.90
N ASN A 35 -24.39 -17.43 7.16
CA ASN A 35 -23.76 -18.65 6.67
C ASN A 35 -22.76 -18.30 5.55
N TYR A 36 -21.62 -18.96 5.58
CA TYR A 36 -20.63 -18.85 4.51
C TYR A 36 -19.88 -20.14 4.29
N THR A 37 -19.36 -20.33 3.09
CA THR A 37 -18.54 -21.48 2.74
C THR A 37 -17.22 -21.00 2.13
N ILE A 38 -16.11 -21.49 2.63
CA ILE A 38 -14.79 -21.22 2.08
C ILE A 38 -14.33 -22.39 1.24
N ASN A 39 -13.98 -22.12 -0.01
CA ASN A 39 -13.35 -23.05 -0.91
C ASN A 39 -12.00 -22.46 -1.36
N LYS A 40 -10.92 -22.87 -0.70
CA LYS A 40 -9.56 -22.35 -0.91
C LYS A 40 -9.50 -20.82 -0.82
N THR A 41 -9.34 -20.12 -1.97
CA THR A 41 -9.20 -18.66 -2.02
C THR A 41 -10.53 -17.92 -2.21
N MET A 42 -11.64 -18.64 -2.31
CA MET A 42 -12.98 -18.08 -2.51
C MET A 42 -13.88 -18.32 -1.31
N MET A 43 -14.61 -17.28 -0.90
CA MET A 43 -15.65 -17.37 0.12
C MET A 43 -17.00 -16.99 -0.49
N ARG A 44 -17.99 -17.86 -0.33
CA ARG A 44 -19.39 -17.58 -0.65
C ARG A 44 -20.12 -17.24 0.64
N VAL A 45 -20.78 -16.11 0.66
CA VAL A 45 -21.67 -15.68 1.76
C VAL A 45 -23.11 -15.86 1.30
N ASP A 46 -23.90 -16.59 2.08
CA ASP A 46 -25.30 -16.86 1.75
C ASP A 46 -26.19 -15.74 2.32
N MET A 47 -26.92 -15.06 1.44
CA MET A 47 -27.84 -13.99 1.80
C MET A 47 -29.24 -14.55 2.05
N ASP A 48 -29.92 -14.09 3.10
CA ASP A 48 -31.29 -14.52 3.41
C ASP A 48 -32.30 -14.13 2.30
N GLN A 49 -32.03 -13.03 1.60
CA GLN A 49 -32.86 -12.55 0.49
C GLN A 49 -31.96 -12.08 -0.66
N PRO A 50 -32.38 -12.25 -1.91
CA PRO A 50 -31.65 -11.75 -3.06
C PRO A 50 -31.58 -10.22 -3.04
N LEU A 51 -30.42 -9.66 -3.46
CA LEU A 51 -30.28 -8.22 -3.66
C LEU A 51 -31.04 -7.79 -4.92
N LEU A 52 -32.08 -7.00 -4.73
CA LEU A 52 -32.90 -6.49 -5.83
C LEU A 52 -32.25 -5.28 -6.53
N PRO A 53 -32.54 -5.03 -7.80
CA PRO A 53 -32.04 -3.85 -8.52
C PRO A 53 -32.33 -2.54 -7.77
N GLY A 54 -31.33 -1.66 -7.71
CA GLY A 54 -31.41 -0.36 -7.01
C GLY A 54 -31.41 -0.45 -5.48
N LYS A 55 -31.20 -1.63 -4.92
CA LYS A 55 -31.07 -1.82 -3.46
C LYS A 55 -29.60 -2.00 -3.06
N SER A 56 -29.32 -1.74 -1.79
CA SER A 56 -28.03 -2.00 -1.17
C SER A 56 -28.16 -3.09 -0.09
N TYR A 57 -27.05 -3.78 0.15
CA TYR A 57 -26.93 -4.77 1.21
C TYR A 57 -25.67 -4.49 2.01
N THR A 58 -25.77 -4.49 3.34
CA THR A 58 -24.66 -4.26 4.24
C THR A 58 -24.35 -5.52 5.03
N PHE A 59 -23.09 -5.93 5.02
CA PHE A 59 -22.61 -7.01 5.87
C PHE A 59 -21.22 -6.65 6.42
N LYS A 60 -20.81 -7.37 7.45
CA LYS A 60 -19.56 -7.17 8.17
C LYS A 60 -18.78 -8.46 8.19
N ILE A 61 -17.47 -8.37 8.06
CA ILE A 61 -16.55 -9.50 8.22
C ILE A 61 -15.52 -9.11 9.26
N LYS A 62 -15.21 -10.03 10.19
CA LYS A 62 -14.05 -9.92 11.04
C LYS A 62 -13.09 -11.04 10.72
N TRP A 63 -11.82 -10.69 10.53
CA TRP A 63 -10.77 -11.62 10.18
C TRP A 63 -9.44 -11.23 10.81
N ASN A 64 -8.53 -12.16 10.82
CA ASN A 64 -7.12 -11.93 11.12
C ASN A 64 -6.23 -12.77 10.19
N TYR A 65 -4.96 -12.42 10.08
CA TYR A 65 -3.95 -13.19 9.38
C TYR A 65 -2.56 -12.86 9.90
N ASN A 66 -1.61 -13.77 9.68
CA ASN A 66 -0.22 -13.55 10.01
C ASN A 66 0.48 -12.80 8.87
N ILE A 67 1.10 -11.66 9.17
CA ILE A 67 1.90 -10.91 8.20
C ILE A 67 3.21 -11.69 7.98
N ASN A 68 3.50 -12.03 6.74
CA ASN A 68 4.67 -12.80 6.35
C ASN A 68 5.95 -11.96 6.32
N ASP A 69 7.07 -12.59 6.64
CA ASP A 69 8.40 -12.07 6.31
C ASP A 69 8.59 -12.21 4.79
N ARG A 70 8.43 -11.08 4.09
CA ARG A 70 8.46 -11.04 2.63
C ARG A 70 9.82 -11.43 2.07
N MET A 71 10.88 -11.20 2.81
CA MET A 71 12.24 -11.55 2.36
C MET A 71 12.49 -13.06 2.37
N LYS A 72 11.74 -13.81 3.18
CA LYS A 72 11.82 -15.28 3.24
C LYS A 72 10.77 -15.96 2.35
N ILE A 73 9.52 -15.54 2.48
CA ILE A 73 8.37 -16.20 1.84
C ILE A 73 8.13 -15.63 0.44
N GLY A 74 8.49 -14.36 0.21
CA GLY A 74 8.15 -13.64 -1.02
C GLY A 74 6.75 -13.04 -0.98
N GLY A 75 6.20 -12.73 -2.16
CA GLY A 75 4.89 -12.10 -2.32
C GLY A 75 4.95 -10.58 -2.38
N ARG A 76 3.77 -9.98 -2.62
CA ARG A 76 3.59 -8.53 -2.81
C ARG A 76 3.26 -7.79 -1.51
N SER A 77 2.98 -8.53 -0.43
CA SER A 77 2.60 -8.02 0.88
C SER A 77 3.42 -8.69 1.96
N GLY A 78 3.66 -8.01 3.06
CA GLY A 78 4.40 -8.53 4.19
C GLY A 78 5.30 -7.48 4.84
N TYR A 79 6.31 -7.93 5.56
CA TYR A 79 7.28 -7.03 6.15
C TYR A 79 8.73 -7.36 5.71
N GLU A 80 9.57 -6.34 5.73
CA GLU A 80 11.02 -6.45 5.70
C GLU A 80 11.57 -6.12 7.09
N PHE A 81 12.38 -7.00 7.64
CA PHE A 81 12.93 -6.83 8.99
C PHE A 81 14.41 -6.38 8.93
N PHE A 82 14.70 -5.28 9.60
CA PHE A 82 16.04 -4.71 9.76
C PHE A 82 16.59 -5.14 11.12
N LYS A 83 17.49 -6.12 11.08
CA LYS A 83 17.97 -6.79 12.28
C LYS A 83 18.78 -5.89 13.20
N GLU A 84 19.58 -4.98 12.64
CA GLU A 84 20.47 -4.10 13.39
C GLU A 84 19.71 -3.14 14.29
N GLU A 85 18.63 -2.56 13.82
CA GLU A 85 17.77 -1.65 14.57
C GLU A 85 16.56 -2.37 15.21
N ASN A 86 16.38 -3.64 14.90
CA ASN A 86 15.20 -4.41 15.32
C ASN A 86 13.89 -3.69 14.95
N ASN A 87 13.80 -3.23 13.74
CA ASN A 87 12.65 -2.53 13.16
C ASN A 87 12.16 -3.20 11.88
N ALA A 88 10.95 -2.89 11.45
CA ALA A 88 10.39 -3.42 10.22
C ALA A 88 9.74 -2.32 9.38
N ILE A 89 9.75 -2.55 8.07
CA ILE A 89 8.88 -1.86 7.11
C ILE A 89 7.77 -2.83 6.74
N TYR A 90 6.53 -2.41 6.92
CA TYR A 90 5.34 -3.14 6.51
C TYR A 90 4.83 -2.54 5.20
N THR A 91 4.67 -3.38 4.18
CA THR A 91 3.99 -3.08 2.93
C THR A 91 2.81 -4.02 2.83
N ILE A 92 1.61 -3.51 2.98
CA ILE A 92 0.41 -4.31 3.20
C ILE A 92 -0.58 -4.07 2.06
N ALA A 93 -0.84 -5.14 1.35
CA ALA A 93 -1.79 -5.18 0.25
C ALA A 93 -2.53 -6.51 0.26
N GLN A 94 -3.66 -6.59 -0.43
CA GLN A 94 -4.46 -7.81 -0.51
C GLN A 94 -4.76 -8.40 0.89
N PHE A 95 -5.04 -7.53 1.86
CA PHE A 95 -5.10 -7.86 3.29
C PHE A 95 -6.53 -8.02 3.82
N PHE A 96 -7.53 -7.89 2.97
CA PHE A 96 -8.94 -8.01 3.31
C PHE A 96 -9.69 -8.86 2.27
N PRO A 97 -10.79 -9.53 2.63
CA PRO A 97 -11.66 -10.20 1.69
C PRO A 97 -12.25 -9.19 0.71
N ARG A 98 -12.10 -9.43 -0.59
CA ARG A 98 -12.55 -8.54 -1.66
C ARG A 98 -13.72 -9.16 -2.42
N MET A 99 -14.62 -8.29 -2.91
CA MET A 99 -15.74 -8.74 -3.73
C MET A 99 -15.23 -9.30 -5.06
N ALA A 100 -15.77 -10.45 -5.44
CA ALA A 100 -15.56 -10.97 -6.79
C ALA A 100 -16.28 -10.08 -7.82
N VAL A 101 -15.70 -9.92 -9.00
CA VAL A 101 -16.33 -9.20 -10.09
C VAL A 101 -17.44 -10.06 -10.70
N TYR A 102 -18.54 -9.44 -11.03
CA TYR A 102 -19.57 -10.00 -11.90
C TYR A 102 -19.52 -9.32 -13.27
N SER A 103 -19.51 -10.10 -14.33
CA SER A 103 -19.64 -9.61 -15.70
C SER A 103 -20.74 -10.36 -16.43
N GLU A 104 -21.36 -9.70 -17.41
CA GLU A 104 -22.40 -10.35 -18.24
C GLU A 104 -21.82 -11.48 -19.11
N LEU A 105 -20.52 -11.42 -19.42
CA LEU A 105 -19.86 -12.41 -20.27
C LEU A 105 -19.54 -13.70 -19.51
N GLU A 106 -19.02 -13.60 -18.28
CA GLU A 106 -18.49 -14.74 -17.52
C GLU A 106 -19.26 -15.02 -16.22
N GLY A 107 -20.22 -14.16 -15.87
CA GLY A 107 -20.88 -14.22 -14.57
C GLY A 107 -19.94 -13.84 -13.42
N TRP A 108 -20.05 -14.54 -12.30
CA TRP A 108 -19.14 -14.35 -11.16
C TRP A 108 -17.75 -14.87 -11.47
N GLN A 109 -16.75 -13.99 -11.40
CA GLN A 109 -15.34 -14.35 -11.55
C GLN A 109 -14.81 -14.95 -10.24
N ASN A 110 -15.12 -16.23 -10.03
CA ASN A 110 -14.81 -16.98 -8.81
C ASN A 110 -13.67 -17.99 -9.00
N HIS A 111 -12.75 -17.70 -9.92
CA HIS A 111 -11.55 -18.51 -10.12
C HIS A 111 -10.64 -18.48 -8.89
N GLN A 112 -9.98 -19.61 -8.61
CA GLN A 112 -9.00 -19.70 -7.52
C GLN A 112 -7.77 -18.85 -7.81
N PHE A 113 -7.22 -18.20 -6.78
CA PHE A 113 -5.95 -17.51 -6.89
C PHE A 113 -4.80 -18.52 -6.94
N THR A 114 -4.08 -18.54 -8.05
CA THR A 114 -2.97 -19.49 -8.27
C THR A 114 -1.59 -18.82 -8.23
N GLY A 115 -1.52 -17.55 -7.89
CA GLY A 115 -0.27 -16.80 -7.72
C GLY A 115 0.36 -16.28 -9.01
N ARG A 116 -0.28 -16.45 -10.17
CA ARG A 116 0.28 -16.03 -11.46
C ARG A 116 -0.56 -15.04 -12.25
N SER A 117 -1.71 -14.68 -11.76
CA SER A 117 -2.65 -13.77 -12.42
C SER A 117 -3.08 -12.69 -11.46
N GLU A 118 -3.47 -11.57 -12.01
CA GLU A 118 -4.15 -10.51 -11.29
C GLU A 118 -5.66 -10.62 -11.50
N PHE A 119 -6.43 -10.24 -10.48
CA PHE A 119 -7.87 -10.25 -10.57
C PHE A 119 -8.38 -8.87 -10.96
N ALA A 120 -9.38 -8.82 -11.83
CA ALA A 120 -10.22 -7.65 -11.94
C ALA A 120 -10.96 -7.48 -10.60
N LEU A 121 -11.06 -6.24 -10.14
CA LEU A 121 -11.77 -5.87 -8.92
C LEU A 121 -12.82 -4.82 -9.24
N PRO A 122 -13.99 -4.83 -8.58
CA PRO A 122 -14.98 -3.76 -8.73
C PRO A 122 -14.44 -2.46 -8.15
N PHE A 123 -14.85 -1.34 -8.74
CA PHE A 123 -14.60 -0.03 -8.14
C PHE A 123 -15.47 0.15 -6.89
N GLY A 124 -14.94 0.87 -5.93
CA GLY A 124 -15.63 1.22 -4.70
C GLY A 124 -14.96 2.39 -3.97
N ASP A 125 -15.65 2.87 -2.96
CA ASP A 125 -15.14 3.89 -2.05
C ASP A 125 -14.67 3.21 -0.77
N TYR A 126 -13.57 3.71 -0.22
CA TYR A 126 -12.92 3.15 0.96
C TYR A 126 -12.74 4.22 2.04
N ASP A 127 -13.28 3.93 3.23
CA ASP A 127 -12.94 4.62 4.47
C ASP A 127 -12.16 3.63 5.34
N VAL A 128 -10.87 3.89 5.58
CA VAL A 128 -9.98 2.94 6.23
C VAL A 128 -9.29 3.56 7.43
N GLU A 129 -9.37 2.89 8.57
CA GLU A 129 -8.68 3.26 9.80
C GLU A 129 -7.53 2.27 10.07
N ILE A 130 -6.31 2.80 10.17
CA ILE A 130 -5.09 2.02 10.38
C ILE A 130 -4.49 2.37 11.72
N THR A 131 -4.58 1.47 12.69
CA THR A 131 -4.03 1.68 14.04
C THR A 131 -2.66 1.03 14.15
N VAL A 132 -1.63 1.84 14.34
CA VAL A 132 -0.22 1.44 14.41
C VAL A 132 0.48 2.06 15.62
N PRO A 133 1.71 1.66 15.97
CA PRO A 133 2.50 2.38 16.97
C PRO A 133 2.59 3.87 16.63
N SER A 134 2.52 4.73 17.66
CA SER A 134 2.41 6.19 17.46
C SER A 134 3.66 6.85 16.87
N ASP A 135 4.76 6.12 16.81
CA ASP A 135 6.00 6.53 16.14
C ASP A 135 6.12 6.08 14.68
N HIS A 136 5.12 5.38 14.16
CA HIS A 136 5.06 5.01 12.75
C HIS A 136 4.54 6.15 11.88
N VAL A 137 5.07 6.22 10.66
CA VAL A 137 4.50 6.97 9.54
C VAL A 137 3.73 6.01 8.67
N VAL A 138 2.56 6.42 8.21
CA VAL A 138 1.69 5.61 7.34
C VAL A 138 1.42 6.35 6.04
N GLY A 139 1.60 5.65 4.92
CA GLY A 139 1.10 6.04 3.61
C GLY A 139 0.14 4.99 3.09
N ALA A 140 -0.93 5.42 2.41
CA ALA A 140 -1.96 4.49 1.95
C ALA A 140 -2.65 4.98 0.68
N THR A 141 -3.39 4.09 0.04
CA THR A 141 -4.40 4.46 -0.95
C THR A 141 -5.32 5.54 -0.37
N GLY A 142 -5.48 6.65 -1.08
CA GLY A 142 -6.37 7.74 -0.66
C GLY A 142 -5.69 8.90 0.06
N VAL A 143 -6.52 9.79 0.58
CA VAL A 143 -6.13 11.00 1.27
C VAL A 143 -6.17 10.77 2.78
N LEU A 144 -5.15 11.22 3.49
CA LEU A 144 -5.15 11.28 4.96
C LEU A 144 -6.15 12.36 5.41
N VAL A 145 -7.21 11.95 6.11
CA VAL A 145 -8.31 12.84 6.50
C VAL A 145 -8.22 13.35 7.94
N ASN A 146 -7.32 12.80 8.74
CA ASN A 146 -7.12 13.21 10.14
C ASN A 146 -5.65 13.59 10.44
N ALA A 147 -5.02 14.32 9.52
CA ALA A 147 -3.62 14.72 9.67
C ALA A 147 -3.35 15.44 11.00
N GLU A 148 -4.27 16.28 11.46
CA GLU A 148 -4.18 17.03 12.72
C GLU A 148 -4.15 16.13 13.98
N GLU A 149 -4.71 14.91 13.90
CA GLU A 149 -4.72 13.94 15.01
C GLU A 149 -3.42 13.13 15.10
N VAL A 150 -2.72 12.94 13.95
CA VAL A 150 -1.60 11.99 13.84
C VAL A 150 -0.24 12.64 13.56
N LEU A 151 -0.22 13.89 13.12
CA LEU A 151 0.99 14.66 12.86
C LEU A 151 1.21 15.72 13.93
N SER A 152 2.46 15.99 14.26
CA SER A 152 2.82 17.16 15.06
C SER A 152 2.59 18.44 14.28
N GLU A 153 2.44 19.57 14.98
CA GLU A 153 2.26 20.89 14.37
C GLU A 153 3.34 21.19 13.31
N SER A 154 4.58 20.93 13.61
CA SER A 154 5.69 21.13 12.66
C SER A 154 5.61 20.23 11.42
N ARG A 155 5.07 19.02 11.53
CA ARG A 155 4.85 18.12 10.39
C ARG A 155 3.64 18.55 9.55
N LEU A 156 2.61 19.08 10.20
CA LEU A 156 1.45 19.68 9.52
C LEU A 156 1.88 20.89 8.68
N GLU A 157 2.64 21.81 9.26
CA GLU A 157 3.18 22.98 8.53
C GLU A 157 4.02 22.54 7.31
N ARG A 158 4.87 21.51 7.47
CA ARG A 158 5.66 20.98 6.36
C ARG A 158 4.80 20.29 5.30
N LEU A 159 3.74 19.59 5.69
CA LEU A 159 2.79 18.98 4.76
C LEU A 159 2.05 20.06 3.96
N GLU A 160 1.60 21.13 4.60
CA GLU A 160 0.95 22.26 3.91
C GLU A 160 1.93 22.98 2.96
N LYS A 161 3.19 23.12 3.36
CA LYS A 161 4.23 23.64 2.47
C LYS A 161 4.44 22.72 1.26
N ALA A 162 4.49 21.41 1.47
CA ALA A 162 4.66 20.42 0.38
C ALA A 162 3.52 20.48 -0.64
N LYS A 163 2.26 20.66 -0.20
CA LYS A 163 1.07 20.83 -1.07
C LYS A 163 1.14 22.06 -1.96
N ASN A 164 2.07 22.98 -1.69
CA ASN A 164 2.26 24.20 -2.46
C ASN A 164 3.64 24.31 -3.11
N SER A 165 4.52 23.36 -2.91
CA SER A 165 5.86 23.31 -3.51
C SER A 165 5.82 22.63 -4.87
N LEU A 166 6.00 23.38 -5.94
CA LEU A 166 5.98 22.86 -7.32
C LEU A 166 7.39 22.47 -7.83
N ASP A 167 8.44 23.04 -7.25
CA ASP A 167 9.80 22.90 -7.78
C ASP A 167 10.62 21.85 -7.03
N GLU A 168 10.44 21.76 -5.71
CA GLU A 168 11.28 20.96 -4.83
C GLU A 168 10.47 20.18 -3.79
N PRO A 169 10.83 18.90 -3.51
CA PRO A 169 10.23 18.15 -2.41
C PRO A 169 10.50 18.82 -1.06
N VAL A 170 9.50 18.76 -0.19
CA VAL A 170 9.56 19.20 1.20
C VAL A 170 9.53 17.99 2.11
N PHE A 171 10.47 17.89 3.03
CA PHE A 171 10.48 16.82 4.04
C PHE A 171 9.40 17.06 5.08
N ILE A 172 8.42 16.16 5.15
CA ILE A 172 7.41 16.12 6.23
C ILE A 172 8.03 15.42 7.45
N VAL A 173 8.76 14.31 7.20
CA VAL A 173 9.60 13.62 8.19
C VAL A 173 11.00 13.51 7.61
N ASN A 174 11.98 14.15 8.22
CA ASN A 174 13.36 14.08 7.77
C ASN A 174 14.10 12.85 8.33
N GLU A 175 15.34 12.63 7.86
CA GLU A 175 16.13 11.46 8.25
C GLU A 175 16.45 11.46 9.77
N ASP A 176 16.74 12.60 10.38
CA ASP A 176 17.05 12.68 11.80
C ASP A 176 15.85 12.30 12.67
N GLU A 177 14.64 12.71 12.26
CA GLU A 177 13.39 12.32 12.92
C GLU A 177 13.14 10.83 12.79
N ALA A 178 13.35 10.23 11.59
CA ALA A 178 13.23 8.81 11.36
C ALA A 178 14.25 8.01 12.19
N ARG A 179 15.52 8.40 12.19
CA ARG A 179 16.57 7.81 13.04
C ARG A 179 16.26 7.90 14.54
N SER A 180 15.63 8.98 14.95
CA SER A 180 15.19 9.17 16.34
C SER A 180 14.03 8.23 16.69
N ALA A 181 13.06 8.05 15.77
CA ALA A 181 11.95 7.13 15.94
C ALA A 181 12.41 5.66 15.97
N GLU A 182 13.41 5.28 15.16
CA GLU A 182 13.99 3.94 15.18
C GLU A 182 14.52 3.51 16.56
N LYS A 183 15.06 4.47 17.33
CA LYS A 183 15.62 4.22 18.66
C LYS A 183 14.58 4.15 19.76
N ARG A 184 13.43 4.80 19.53
CA ARG A 184 12.37 4.89 20.52
C ARG A 184 11.46 3.69 20.49
N LYS A 185 10.98 2.93 20.90
CA LYS A 185 9.92 1.94 20.78
C LYS A 185 8.77 2.34 21.70
N VAL A 186 7.80 3.01 21.14
CA VAL A 186 6.64 3.45 21.90
C VAL A 186 5.56 2.37 21.96
N SER A 187 4.88 2.28 23.09
CA SER A 187 3.74 1.36 23.28
C SER A 187 2.39 1.98 22.91
N SER A 188 2.32 3.31 22.86
CA SER A 188 1.12 4.02 22.43
C SER A 188 0.83 3.81 20.95
N LYS A 189 -0.43 3.93 20.59
CA LYS A 189 -0.90 3.77 19.20
C LYS A 189 -1.61 5.02 18.73
N LEU A 190 -1.58 5.25 17.41
CA LEU A 190 -2.37 6.26 16.73
C LEU A 190 -3.15 5.60 15.60
N THR A 191 -4.32 6.13 15.31
CA THR A 191 -5.18 5.67 14.21
C THR A 191 -5.15 6.69 13.08
N TRP A 192 -4.59 6.28 11.95
CA TRP A 192 -4.55 7.04 10.70
C TRP A 192 -5.82 6.73 9.91
N LYS A 193 -6.50 7.74 9.39
CA LYS A 193 -7.75 7.60 8.65
C LYS A 193 -7.55 8.05 7.21
N PHE A 194 -7.87 7.18 6.27
CA PHE A 194 -7.75 7.44 4.84
C PHE A 194 -9.09 7.30 4.16
N ARG A 195 -9.35 8.19 3.20
CA ARG A 195 -10.49 8.14 2.29
C ARG A 195 -10.00 8.01 0.86
N ALA A 196 -10.54 7.02 0.14
CA ALA A 196 -10.30 6.83 -1.29
C ALA A 196 -11.63 6.62 -2.01
N ASP A 197 -11.89 7.42 -3.03
CA ASP A 197 -13.12 7.35 -3.81
C ASP A 197 -12.83 6.69 -5.17
N ASN A 198 -13.74 5.83 -5.59
CA ASN A 198 -13.72 5.19 -6.91
C ASN A 198 -12.40 4.49 -7.25
N VAL A 199 -11.94 3.62 -6.37
CA VAL A 199 -10.72 2.82 -6.54
C VAL A 199 -11.00 1.33 -6.54
N ARG A 200 -10.13 0.53 -7.16
CA ARG A 200 -10.32 -0.92 -7.26
C ARG A 200 -9.75 -1.71 -6.08
N ASP A 201 -8.80 -1.16 -5.38
CA ASP A 201 -8.12 -1.84 -4.27
C ASP A 201 -7.63 -0.82 -3.26
N PHE A 202 -7.13 -1.30 -2.13
CA PHE A 202 -6.55 -0.49 -1.07
C PHE A 202 -5.27 -1.16 -0.56
N ALA A 203 -4.19 -0.39 -0.47
CA ALA A 203 -2.92 -0.83 0.10
C ALA A 203 -2.37 0.25 1.04
N PHE A 204 -1.48 -0.15 1.95
CA PHE A 204 -0.78 0.79 2.82
C PHE A 204 0.62 0.31 3.18
N ALA A 205 1.44 1.25 3.60
CA ALA A 205 2.73 0.99 4.20
C ALA A 205 2.85 1.68 5.56
N SER A 206 3.59 1.07 6.47
CA SER A 206 3.77 1.59 7.83
C SER A 206 5.15 1.27 8.37
N SER A 207 5.86 2.26 8.88
CA SER A 207 7.14 2.07 9.56
C SER A 207 7.54 3.30 10.38
N ARG A 208 8.29 3.09 11.46
CA ARG A 208 9.01 4.18 12.15
C ARG A 208 10.28 4.61 11.43
N LYS A 209 10.75 3.80 10.45
CA LYS A 209 11.94 4.07 9.65
C LYS A 209 11.71 5.07 8.52
N PHE A 210 10.45 5.43 8.23
CA PHE A 210 10.15 6.23 7.07
C PHE A 210 10.60 7.69 7.22
N ILE A 211 11.44 8.11 6.29
CA ILE A 211 11.58 9.46 5.82
C ILE A 211 10.40 9.70 4.89
N TRP A 212 9.81 10.88 4.95
CA TRP A 212 8.65 11.25 4.15
C TRP A 212 8.87 12.61 3.53
N ASP A 213 8.93 12.66 2.22
CA ASP A 213 8.93 13.92 1.48
C ASP A 213 7.83 13.96 0.42
N ALA A 214 7.46 15.17 0.01
CA ALA A 214 6.41 15.38 -0.97
C ALA A 214 6.57 16.71 -1.71
N MET A 215 5.98 16.82 -2.90
CA MET A 215 5.82 18.04 -3.68
C MET A 215 4.51 18.03 -4.45
N ALA A 216 4.04 19.20 -4.85
CA ALA A 216 2.83 19.34 -5.63
C ALA A 216 3.11 19.22 -7.14
N VAL A 217 2.16 18.66 -7.87
CA VAL A 217 2.09 18.69 -9.34
C VAL A 217 0.82 19.40 -9.75
N GLN A 218 0.90 20.40 -10.62
CA GLN A 218 -0.23 21.23 -11.01
C GLN A 218 -0.92 20.72 -12.27
N PHE A 219 -2.23 20.49 -12.20
CA PHE A 219 -3.08 20.13 -13.34
C PHE A 219 -4.27 21.10 -13.41
N GLY A 220 -4.19 22.10 -14.28
CA GLY A 220 -5.19 23.17 -14.30
C GLY A 220 -5.31 23.86 -12.94
N GLU A 221 -6.49 23.83 -12.35
CA GLU A 221 -6.76 24.37 -10.99
C GLU A 221 -6.48 23.36 -9.87
N ARG A 222 -6.30 22.08 -10.20
CA ARG A 222 -6.11 20.99 -9.25
C ARG A 222 -4.62 20.71 -9.02
N LYS A 223 -4.25 20.41 -7.78
CA LYS A 223 -2.93 19.91 -7.41
C LYS A 223 -3.00 18.45 -6.99
N VAL A 224 -1.99 17.68 -7.39
CA VAL A 224 -1.75 16.30 -6.96
C VAL A 224 -0.50 16.29 -6.10
N LEU A 225 -0.52 15.58 -4.98
CA LEU A 225 0.64 15.43 -4.11
C LEU A 225 1.46 14.21 -4.54
N ALA A 226 2.61 14.44 -5.17
CA ALA A 226 3.62 13.43 -5.40
C ALA A 226 4.43 13.24 -4.12
N THR A 227 4.57 12.00 -3.62
CA THR A 227 5.17 11.76 -2.31
C THR A 227 5.93 10.45 -2.22
N SER A 228 6.95 10.38 -1.37
CA SER A 228 7.75 9.17 -1.16
C SER A 228 7.92 8.84 0.31
N LEU A 229 7.90 7.54 0.60
CA LEU A 229 8.20 6.97 1.91
C LEU A 229 9.36 5.98 1.76
N TYR A 230 10.45 6.21 2.45
CA TYR A 230 11.65 5.37 2.34
C TYR A 230 12.48 5.39 3.62
N PRO A 231 13.22 4.31 3.92
CA PRO A 231 14.13 4.31 5.05
C PRO A 231 15.47 4.97 4.69
N LYS A 232 16.28 5.29 5.69
CA LYS A 232 17.64 5.82 5.50
C LYS A 232 18.51 4.93 4.60
N GLU A 233 18.25 3.63 4.54
CA GLU A 233 18.94 2.69 3.68
C GLU A 233 18.63 2.92 2.18
N GLY A 234 17.60 3.70 1.87
CA GLY A 234 17.32 4.19 0.52
C GLY A 234 18.19 5.37 0.09
N ASN A 235 18.79 6.09 1.07
CA ASN A 235 19.58 7.29 0.81
C ASN A 235 21.01 6.98 0.31
N PRO A 236 21.59 7.88 -0.52
CA PRO A 236 21.04 9.15 -1.00
C PRO A 236 20.16 9.03 -2.25
N LEU A 237 19.91 7.81 -2.75
CA LEU A 237 19.25 7.58 -4.04
C LEU A 237 17.78 8.03 -4.01
N TRP A 238 17.04 7.65 -2.97
CA TRP A 238 15.61 7.93 -2.85
C TRP A 238 15.32 9.41 -2.62
N GLU A 239 16.03 10.03 -1.72
CA GLU A 239 15.94 11.48 -1.46
C GLU A 239 16.18 12.30 -2.73
N LYS A 240 17.18 11.89 -3.51
CA LYS A 240 17.57 12.63 -4.70
C LYS A 240 16.57 12.50 -5.86
N TYR A 241 15.90 11.35 -6.00
CA TYR A 241 15.17 11.06 -7.23
C TYR A 241 13.70 10.70 -7.03
N SER A 242 13.32 9.96 -5.98
CA SER A 242 12.01 9.28 -5.95
C SER A 242 10.83 10.24 -6.17
N THR A 243 10.62 11.21 -5.32
CA THR A 243 9.47 12.13 -5.42
C THR A 243 9.49 12.96 -6.70
N ARG A 244 10.68 13.38 -7.15
CA ARG A 244 10.81 14.08 -8.44
C ARG A 244 10.43 13.21 -9.63
N VAL A 245 10.77 11.92 -9.59
CA VAL A 245 10.39 10.96 -10.64
C VAL A 245 8.89 10.74 -10.63
N VAL A 246 8.25 10.58 -9.45
CA VAL A 246 6.77 10.52 -9.36
C VAL A 246 6.13 11.76 -9.97
N ALA A 247 6.57 12.96 -9.58
CA ALA A 247 6.04 14.22 -10.10
C ALA A 247 6.20 14.31 -11.62
N HIS A 248 7.38 14.03 -12.14
CA HIS A 248 7.65 14.06 -13.58
C HIS A 248 6.82 13.01 -14.33
N THR A 249 6.67 11.81 -13.78
CA THR A 249 5.85 10.76 -14.40
C THR A 249 4.39 11.17 -14.50
N LEU A 250 3.83 11.75 -13.43
CA LEU A 250 2.47 12.30 -13.44
C LEU A 250 2.29 13.35 -14.54
N GLU A 251 3.23 14.28 -14.69
CA GLU A 251 3.18 15.30 -15.74
C GLU A 251 3.26 14.71 -17.16
N VAL A 252 4.22 13.80 -17.38
CA VAL A 252 4.44 13.21 -18.70
C VAL A 252 3.26 12.34 -19.11
N TYR A 253 2.81 11.45 -18.24
CA TYR A 253 1.70 10.56 -18.55
C TYR A 253 0.39 11.32 -18.74
N SER A 254 0.12 12.32 -17.90
CA SER A 254 -1.06 13.17 -18.07
C SER A 254 -1.06 13.93 -19.38
N ARG A 255 0.10 14.40 -19.85
CA ARG A 255 0.23 15.09 -21.15
C ARG A 255 -0.10 14.18 -22.33
N HIS A 256 0.19 12.88 -22.23
CA HIS A 256 0.02 11.92 -23.32
C HIS A 256 -1.26 11.10 -23.25
N THR A 257 -1.99 11.19 -22.14
CA THR A 257 -3.24 10.43 -21.92
C THR A 257 -4.36 11.36 -21.41
N PHE A 258 -4.53 11.43 -20.12
CA PHE A 258 -5.47 12.30 -19.40
C PHE A 258 -4.86 12.65 -18.04
N ASP A 259 -5.33 13.75 -17.45
CA ASP A 259 -4.84 14.20 -16.16
C ASP A 259 -5.00 13.10 -15.10
N TYR A 260 -3.95 12.83 -14.34
CA TYR A 260 -3.99 11.85 -13.26
C TYR A 260 -5.22 12.11 -12.36
N PRO A 261 -6.15 11.14 -12.21
CA PRO A 261 -7.47 11.44 -11.65
C PRO A 261 -7.48 11.58 -10.13
N TYR A 262 -6.47 11.09 -9.45
CA TYR A 262 -6.42 11.02 -7.98
C TYR A 262 -5.65 12.19 -7.36
N PRO A 263 -5.89 12.48 -6.05
CA PRO A 263 -5.28 13.64 -5.38
C PRO A 263 -3.84 13.41 -4.88
N VAL A 264 -3.37 12.17 -4.83
CA VAL A 264 -2.05 11.81 -4.29
C VAL A 264 -1.46 10.61 -5.05
N ALA A 265 -0.14 10.53 -5.11
CA ALA A 265 0.59 9.37 -5.61
C ALA A 265 1.80 9.09 -4.70
N TYR A 266 1.79 7.93 -4.04
CA TYR A 266 2.87 7.47 -3.16
C TYR A 266 3.82 6.54 -3.90
N SER A 267 5.12 6.80 -3.79
CA SER A 267 6.20 5.83 -4.06
C SER A 267 6.76 5.36 -2.72
N VAL A 268 6.61 4.09 -2.40
CA VAL A 268 7.08 3.50 -1.14
C VAL A 268 8.24 2.57 -1.39
N HIS A 269 9.36 2.82 -0.72
CA HIS A 269 10.52 1.95 -0.80
C HIS A 269 10.23 0.57 -0.21
N THR A 270 10.53 -0.44 -0.98
CA THR A 270 10.51 -1.84 -0.54
C THR A 270 11.66 -2.59 -1.20
N ALA A 271 12.18 -3.63 -0.56
CA ALA A 271 13.22 -4.44 -1.19
C ALA A 271 12.63 -5.34 -2.29
N GLN A 272 13.22 -5.30 -3.50
CA GLN A 272 13.09 -6.32 -4.55
C GLN A 272 11.71 -6.51 -5.20
N ILE A 273 10.80 -5.55 -5.14
CA ILE A 273 9.53 -5.60 -5.89
C ILE A 273 9.23 -4.29 -6.61
N GLY A 274 8.42 -4.37 -7.66
CA GLY A 274 7.58 -3.33 -8.19
C GLY A 274 6.15 -3.80 -8.07
N MET A 275 5.23 -2.96 -7.61
CA MET A 275 3.81 -3.27 -7.53
C MET A 275 2.96 -2.02 -7.37
N GLU A 276 2.03 -1.87 -8.28
CA GLU A 276 1.05 -0.80 -8.30
C GLU A 276 -0.21 -1.14 -7.49
N TYR A 277 -0.69 -0.13 -6.77
CA TYR A 277 -2.03 -0.07 -6.18
C TYR A 277 -2.58 1.34 -6.40
N PRO A 278 -3.89 1.56 -6.34
CA PRO A 278 -4.42 2.91 -6.51
C PRO A 278 -3.74 3.90 -5.55
N MET A 279 -3.15 4.95 -6.10
CA MET A 279 -2.46 6.03 -5.39
C MET A 279 -1.22 5.63 -4.58
N ILE A 280 -0.79 4.37 -4.57
CA ILE A 280 0.39 3.91 -3.84
C ILE A 280 1.08 2.76 -4.56
N CYS A 281 2.37 2.94 -4.86
CA CYS A 281 3.20 1.94 -5.50
C CYS A 281 4.33 1.52 -4.55
N PHE A 282 4.67 0.23 -4.58
CA PHE A 282 5.80 -0.32 -3.84
C PHE A 282 6.97 -0.52 -4.79
N ASN A 283 8.06 0.20 -4.58
CA ASN A 283 9.16 0.30 -5.55
C ASN A 283 10.48 -0.14 -4.95
N GLY A 284 11.22 -0.95 -5.71
CA GLY A 284 12.56 -1.40 -5.37
C GLY A 284 13.63 -0.37 -5.73
N GLY A 285 14.87 -0.70 -5.35
CA GLY A 285 16.05 0.10 -5.65
C GLY A 285 16.70 0.66 -4.39
N ARG A 286 17.82 0.04 -3.99
CA ARG A 286 18.55 0.41 -2.77
C ARG A 286 20.02 0.59 -3.08
N PRO A 287 20.68 1.64 -2.59
CA PRO A 287 22.14 1.77 -2.60
C PRO A 287 22.81 0.65 -1.81
N LEU A 288 24.11 0.54 -1.96
CA LEU A 288 24.95 -0.27 -1.05
C LEU A 288 24.97 0.37 0.35
N PRO A 289 25.35 -0.40 1.39
CA PRO A 289 25.37 0.12 2.78
C PRO A 289 26.24 1.38 3.00
N ASP A 290 27.22 1.61 2.14
CA ASP A 290 28.06 2.81 2.14
C ASP A 290 27.43 4.02 1.42
N GLY A 291 26.20 3.87 0.92
CA GLY A 291 25.45 4.90 0.17
C GLY A 291 25.83 4.99 -1.32
N THR A 292 26.78 4.19 -1.79
CA THR A 292 27.14 4.17 -3.22
C THR A 292 26.14 3.36 -4.03
N TYR A 293 25.97 3.72 -5.29
CA TYR A 293 25.08 2.99 -6.22
C TYR A 293 25.60 3.07 -7.65
N SER A 294 25.31 2.04 -8.42
CA SER A 294 25.62 1.99 -9.84
C SER A 294 24.56 2.74 -10.67
N GLU A 295 24.92 3.13 -11.89
CA GLU A 295 23.93 3.65 -12.85
C GLU A 295 22.80 2.63 -13.09
N ARG A 296 23.09 1.34 -13.10
CA ARG A 296 22.08 0.29 -13.20
C ARG A 296 21.07 0.33 -12.04
N THR A 297 21.55 0.53 -10.81
CA THR A 297 20.68 0.65 -9.62
C THR A 297 19.80 1.89 -9.73
N LYS A 298 20.38 3.03 -10.10
CA LYS A 298 19.67 4.29 -10.27
C LYS A 298 18.57 4.19 -11.33
N TRP A 299 18.94 3.76 -12.54
CA TRP A 299 17.97 3.64 -13.64
C TRP A 299 16.96 2.52 -13.43
N GLY A 300 17.33 1.48 -12.70
CA GLY A 300 16.40 0.44 -12.25
C GLY A 300 15.33 0.98 -11.31
N MET A 301 15.70 1.79 -10.32
CA MET A 301 14.76 2.45 -9.42
C MET A 301 13.87 3.45 -10.17
N ILE A 302 14.47 4.32 -10.99
CA ILE A 302 13.71 5.29 -11.77
C ILE A 302 12.73 4.56 -12.71
N GLY A 303 13.19 3.51 -13.37
CA GLY A 303 12.37 2.73 -14.30
C GLY A 303 11.19 2.06 -13.63
N VAL A 304 11.34 1.50 -12.42
CA VAL A 304 10.22 0.89 -11.70
C VAL A 304 9.22 1.95 -11.22
N ILE A 305 9.68 3.12 -10.74
CA ILE A 305 8.77 4.21 -10.33
C ILE A 305 7.95 4.74 -11.52
N ILE A 306 8.56 4.82 -12.71
CA ILE A 306 7.86 5.23 -13.93
C ILE A 306 6.85 4.17 -14.38
N HIS A 307 7.20 2.90 -14.22
CA HIS A 307 6.37 1.77 -14.66
C HIS A 307 5.10 1.62 -13.81
N GLU A 308 5.26 1.63 -12.49
CA GLU A 308 4.17 1.49 -11.52
C GLU A 308 3.33 2.77 -11.40
#